data_1d6cf4bf6bc1a9a9b9d6ec4631189e92
#
_entry.id   1d6cf4bf6bc1a9a9b9d6ec4631189e92
#
_cell.length_a   1.000
_cell.length_b   1.000
_cell.length_c   1.000
_cell.angle_alpha   90.00
_cell.angle_beta   90.00
_cell.angle_gamma   90.00
#
_symmetry.space_group_name_H-M   'P 1'
#
loop_
_entity.id
_entity.type
_entity.pdbx_description
1 polymer ?
#
loop_
_entity_poly.entity_id
_entity_poly.type
_entity_poly.pdbx_seq_one_letter_code
_entity_poly.pdbx_strand_id
1 'polypeptide(L)'
;MFIEQPAKWLRWLYPKAIWRMDKKDHSVYLTFDDGPIPESTPFILETLRKYNIKATFFMVGENVLRNHDLYNQIVAEGHQVGNHTFNHIGAFKHRVISYVLNTNKANDIIHAHLFRPPHGWMRPSEYWWLHRTYKVIMWDEIGRAHV
;
A
#
# COMPACT_ATOMS: atom_id res chain seq x y z
N MET A 1 -11.94 -16.95 -6.17
CA MET A 1 -10.74 -16.10 -5.93
C MET A 1 -10.01 -16.01 -7.26
N PHE A 2 -9.94 -14.84 -7.85
CA PHE A 2 -9.17 -14.62 -9.08
C PHE A 2 -7.78 -14.11 -8.67
N ILE A 3 -6.73 -14.74 -9.20
CA ILE A 3 -5.34 -14.30 -9.02
C ILE A 3 -4.94 -13.61 -10.32
N GLU A 4 -4.64 -12.33 -10.27
CA GLU A 4 -4.18 -11.55 -11.41
C GLU A 4 -2.72 -11.17 -11.22
N GLN A 5 -1.92 -11.39 -12.26
CA GLN A 5 -0.53 -10.93 -12.29
C GLN A 5 -0.43 -9.63 -13.08
N PRO A 6 0.33 -8.64 -12.58
CA PRO A 6 0.55 -7.41 -13.33
C PRO A 6 1.36 -7.67 -14.61
N ALA A 7 1.07 -6.88 -15.64
CA ALA A 7 1.75 -7.01 -16.92
C ALA A 7 3.27 -6.80 -16.78
N LYS A 8 4.06 -7.69 -17.34
CA LYS A 8 5.54 -7.70 -17.20
C LYS A 8 6.22 -6.40 -17.65
N TRP A 9 5.66 -5.70 -18.64
CA TRP A 9 6.20 -4.44 -19.14
C TRP A 9 6.16 -3.29 -18.12
N LEU A 10 5.27 -3.35 -17.11
CA LEU A 10 5.22 -2.38 -16.02
C LEU A 10 6.50 -2.37 -15.19
N ARG A 11 7.19 -3.51 -15.08
CA ARG A 11 8.45 -3.60 -14.36
C ARG A 11 9.56 -2.76 -15.01
N TRP A 12 9.48 -2.57 -16.32
CA TRP A 12 10.40 -1.71 -17.06
C TRP A 12 10.16 -0.22 -16.77
N LEU A 13 8.91 0.18 -16.53
CA LEU A 13 8.57 1.57 -16.19
C LEU A 13 8.98 1.96 -14.76
N TYR A 14 9.07 1.00 -13.85
CA TYR A 14 9.38 1.23 -12.44
C TYR A 14 10.56 0.37 -11.97
N PRO A 15 11.80 0.68 -12.43
CA PRO A 15 12.96 -0.22 -12.30
C PRO A 15 13.43 -0.43 -10.84
N LYS A 16 13.15 0.51 -9.94
CA LYS A 16 13.48 0.40 -8.50
C LYS A 16 12.29 0.01 -7.62
N ALA A 17 11.11 -0.21 -8.21
CA ALA A 17 9.97 -0.70 -7.47
C ALA A 17 10.14 -2.18 -7.13
N ILE A 18 9.69 -2.56 -5.95
CA ILE A 18 9.68 -3.96 -5.53
C ILE A 18 8.39 -4.60 -5.99
N TRP A 19 8.52 -5.57 -6.88
CA TRP A 19 7.41 -6.36 -7.41
C TRP A 19 7.31 -7.73 -6.75
N ARG A 20 8.47 -8.27 -6.36
CA ARG A 20 8.61 -9.58 -5.75
C ARG A 20 9.80 -9.56 -4.81
N MET A 21 9.67 -10.23 -3.68
CA MET A 21 10.79 -10.50 -2.78
C MET A 21 11.65 -11.66 -3.29
N ASP A 22 12.81 -11.88 -2.68
CA ASP A 22 13.72 -12.94 -3.11
C ASP A 22 13.04 -14.31 -2.98
N LYS A 23 13.06 -15.09 -4.05
CA LYS A 23 12.49 -16.45 -4.08
C LYS A 23 13.16 -17.42 -3.11
N LYS A 24 14.37 -17.13 -2.68
CA LYS A 24 15.13 -17.96 -1.73
C LYS A 24 14.52 -17.95 -0.32
N ASP A 25 13.76 -16.91 0.03
CA ASP A 25 13.20 -16.78 1.38
C ASP A 25 12.01 -17.71 1.62
N HIS A 26 11.43 -18.34 0.59
CA HIS A 26 10.23 -19.18 0.67
C HIS A 26 9.10 -18.56 1.50
N SER A 27 9.02 -17.24 1.51
CA SER A 27 8.10 -16.46 2.32
C SER A 27 7.02 -15.80 1.46
N VAL A 28 5.80 -15.70 2.01
CA VAL A 28 4.71 -14.93 1.44
C VAL A 28 4.54 -13.65 2.26
N TYR A 29 4.51 -12.51 1.59
CA TYR A 29 4.33 -11.20 2.21
C TYR A 29 2.89 -10.75 1.99
N LEU A 30 2.09 -10.78 3.05
CA LEU A 30 0.71 -10.33 3.02
C LEU A 30 0.65 -8.81 3.05
N THR A 31 -0.13 -8.23 2.15
CA THR A 31 -0.38 -6.79 2.11
C THR A 31 -1.88 -6.51 1.97
N PHE A 32 -2.34 -5.46 2.64
CA PHE A 32 -3.72 -4.98 2.59
C PHE A 32 -3.72 -3.52 2.19
N ASP A 33 -4.57 -3.17 1.24
CA ASP A 33 -4.69 -1.82 0.72
C ASP A 33 -5.99 -1.16 1.23
N ASP A 34 -6.12 0.16 1.05
CA ASP A 34 -7.29 1.01 1.28
C ASP A 34 -7.67 1.28 2.75
N GLY A 35 -7.16 0.53 3.71
CA GLY A 35 -7.52 0.70 5.12
C GLY A 35 -7.03 2.01 5.77
N PRO A 36 -7.27 2.16 7.09
CA PRO A 36 -8.07 1.29 7.95
C PRO A 36 -9.57 1.46 7.73
N ILE A 37 -10.30 0.35 7.71
CA ILE A 37 -11.76 0.31 7.45
C ILE A 37 -12.44 -0.42 8.62
N PRO A 38 -13.41 0.21 9.32
CA PRO A 38 -14.04 -0.38 10.51
C PRO A 38 -14.70 -1.74 10.26
N GLU A 39 -15.24 -1.95 9.07
CA GLU A 39 -15.96 -3.18 8.70
C GLU A 39 -15.05 -4.39 8.50
N SER A 40 -13.79 -4.17 8.12
CA SER A 40 -12.88 -5.26 7.73
C SER A 40 -11.59 -5.32 8.54
N THR A 41 -11.02 -4.18 8.92
CA THR A 41 -9.71 -4.12 9.59
C THR A 41 -9.68 -4.89 10.91
N PRO A 42 -10.70 -4.82 11.80
CA PRO A 42 -10.69 -5.59 13.05
C PRO A 42 -10.65 -7.11 12.82
N PHE A 43 -11.42 -7.60 11.85
CA PHE A 43 -11.43 -9.03 11.47
C PHE A 43 -10.06 -9.47 10.93
N ILE A 44 -9.42 -8.65 10.10
CA ILE A 44 -8.08 -8.93 9.56
C ILE A 44 -7.07 -9.02 10.72
N LEU A 45 -7.08 -8.06 11.63
CA LEU A 45 -6.17 -8.04 12.78
C LEU A 45 -6.37 -9.25 13.71
N GLU A 46 -7.61 -9.61 13.99
CA GLU A 46 -7.92 -10.82 14.77
C GLU A 46 -7.36 -12.08 14.10
N THR A 47 -7.57 -12.21 12.79
CA THR A 47 -7.07 -13.34 12.01
C THR A 47 -5.56 -13.41 12.01
N LEU A 48 -4.86 -12.28 11.76
CA LEU A 48 -3.40 -12.21 11.77
C LEU A 48 -2.84 -12.57 13.15
N ARG A 49 -3.48 -12.10 14.21
CA ARG A 49 -3.10 -12.43 15.60
C ARG A 49 -3.27 -13.91 15.89
N LYS A 50 -4.40 -14.50 15.48
CA LYS A 50 -4.67 -15.94 15.66
C LYS A 50 -3.60 -16.83 15.04
N TYR A 51 -3.08 -16.44 13.89
CA TYR A 51 -2.05 -17.21 13.20
C TYR A 51 -0.62 -16.70 13.44
N ASN A 52 -0.45 -15.71 14.31
CA ASN A 52 0.83 -15.05 14.60
C ASN A 52 1.55 -14.54 13.34
N ILE A 53 0.80 -13.93 12.42
CA ILE A 53 1.30 -13.41 11.15
C ILE A 53 1.40 -11.88 11.22
N LYS A 54 2.48 -11.33 10.68
CA LYS A 54 2.63 -9.89 10.45
C LYS A 54 2.36 -9.57 8.97
N ALA A 55 1.78 -8.40 8.74
CA ALA A 55 1.42 -7.93 7.41
C ALA A 55 1.81 -6.47 7.21
N THR A 56 1.72 -6.00 5.97
CA THR A 56 1.88 -4.59 5.62
C THR A 56 0.54 -4.01 5.20
N PHE A 57 0.18 -2.86 5.77
CA PHE A 57 -1.06 -2.14 5.46
C PHE A 57 -0.73 -0.85 4.71
N PHE A 58 -1.11 -0.78 3.43
CA PHE A 58 -1.04 0.45 2.64
C PHE A 58 -2.32 1.26 2.84
N MET A 59 -2.20 2.34 3.59
CA MET A 59 -3.34 3.07 4.12
C MET A 59 -3.62 4.35 3.36
N VAL A 60 -4.90 4.66 3.24
CA VAL A 60 -5.42 5.93 2.72
C VAL A 60 -5.45 6.94 3.87
N GLY A 61 -4.79 8.09 3.69
CA GLY A 61 -4.63 9.07 4.76
C GLY A 61 -5.96 9.56 5.34
N GLU A 62 -6.99 9.76 4.51
CA GLU A 62 -8.32 10.13 4.96
C GLU A 62 -8.96 9.06 5.88
N ASN A 63 -8.75 7.78 5.58
CA ASN A 63 -9.24 6.69 6.40
C ASN A 63 -8.49 6.60 7.74
N VAL A 64 -7.19 6.92 7.75
CA VAL A 64 -6.41 7.02 8.99
C VAL A 64 -6.94 8.14 9.88
N LEU A 65 -7.26 9.30 9.31
CA LEU A 65 -7.87 10.39 10.08
C LEU A 65 -9.22 10.02 10.70
N ARG A 66 -10.06 9.33 9.94
CA ARG A 66 -11.39 8.91 10.40
C ARG A 66 -11.34 7.78 11.42
N ASN A 67 -10.33 6.92 11.35
CA ASN A 67 -10.21 5.69 12.13
C ASN A 67 -8.84 5.59 12.81
N HIS A 68 -8.44 6.66 13.49
CA HIS A 68 -7.10 6.75 14.09
C HIS A 68 -6.82 5.67 15.13
N ASP A 69 -7.84 5.22 15.85
CA ASP A 69 -7.71 4.12 16.83
C ASP A 69 -7.33 2.80 16.14
N LEU A 70 -7.91 2.50 14.98
CA LEU A 70 -7.54 1.32 14.19
C LEU A 70 -6.12 1.42 13.63
N TYR A 71 -5.70 2.61 13.20
CA TYR A 71 -4.31 2.85 12.81
C TYR A 71 -3.36 2.56 13.96
N ASN A 72 -3.63 3.12 15.14
CA ASN A 72 -2.82 2.88 16.33
C ASN A 72 -2.76 1.39 16.71
N GLN A 73 -3.88 0.67 16.59
CA GLN A 73 -3.94 -0.76 16.83
C GLN A 73 -3.07 -1.54 15.84
N ILE A 74 -3.11 -1.22 14.54
CA ILE A 74 -2.28 -1.85 13.51
C ILE A 74 -0.79 -1.68 13.87
N VAL A 75 -0.38 -0.47 14.23
CA VAL A 75 1.01 -0.16 14.61
C VAL A 75 1.40 -0.88 15.91
N ALA A 76 0.55 -0.83 16.94
CA ALA A 76 0.80 -1.45 18.24
C ALA A 76 0.92 -2.98 18.15
N GLU A 77 0.19 -3.61 17.23
CA GLU A 77 0.31 -5.04 16.97
C GLU A 77 1.54 -5.43 16.12
N GLY A 78 2.39 -4.45 15.77
CA GLY A 78 3.67 -4.68 15.09
C GLY A 78 3.55 -4.97 13.59
N HIS A 79 2.45 -4.54 12.95
CA HIS A 79 2.31 -4.57 11.52
C HIS A 79 3.06 -3.39 10.87
N GLN A 80 3.48 -3.58 9.62
CA GLN A 80 4.11 -2.51 8.86
C GLN A 80 3.06 -1.63 8.19
N VAL A 81 3.34 -0.33 8.10
CA VAL A 81 2.45 0.62 7.45
C VAL A 81 3.08 1.19 6.19
N GLY A 82 2.27 1.43 5.18
CA GLY A 82 2.63 2.06 3.92
C GLY A 82 1.63 3.15 3.53
N ASN A 83 2.05 4.03 2.66
CA ASN A 83 1.26 5.14 2.15
C ASN A 83 0.54 4.72 0.87
N HIS A 84 -0.77 5.01 0.79
CA HIS A 84 -1.63 4.74 -0.37
C HIS A 84 -2.35 6.00 -0.86
N THR A 85 -1.68 7.16 -0.77
CA THR A 85 -2.19 8.51 -1.00
C THR A 85 -3.20 8.97 0.07
N PHE A 86 -3.57 10.26 0.04
CA PHE A 86 -4.50 10.80 1.05
C PHE A 86 -5.96 10.47 0.75
N ASN A 87 -6.39 10.60 -0.52
CA ASN A 87 -7.77 10.37 -0.95
C ASN A 87 -7.91 9.23 -1.95
N HIS A 88 -6.98 8.27 -1.98
CA HIS A 88 -6.98 7.17 -2.95
C HIS A 88 -7.07 7.67 -4.41
N ILE A 89 -6.33 8.72 -4.75
CA ILE A 89 -6.39 9.33 -6.07
C ILE A 89 -5.63 8.53 -7.13
N GLY A 90 -6.22 8.42 -8.31
CA GLY A 90 -5.55 7.82 -9.48
C GLY A 90 -4.57 8.80 -10.14
N ALA A 91 -3.36 8.35 -10.42
CA ALA A 91 -2.29 9.15 -10.99
C ALA A 91 -2.67 9.86 -12.31
N PHE A 92 -3.43 9.20 -13.18
CA PHE A 92 -3.78 9.75 -14.51
C PHE A 92 -4.88 10.81 -14.46
N LYS A 93 -5.63 10.93 -13.39
CA LYS A 93 -6.73 11.91 -13.22
C LYS A 93 -6.24 13.24 -12.64
N HIS A 94 -5.01 13.31 -12.15
CA HIS A 94 -4.46 14.48 -11.47
C HIS A 94 -3.13 14.92 -12.10
N ARG A 95 -2.72 16.17 -11.86
CA ARG A 95 -1.39 16.65 -12.23
C ARG A 95 -0.34 15.99 -11.34
N VAL A 96 0.88 15.78 -11.87
CA VAL A 96 2.00 15.16 -11.15
C VAL A 96 2.23 15.82 -9.78
N ILE A 97 2.28 17.15 -9.74
CA ILE A 97 2.49 17.88 -8.48
C ILE A 97 1.35 17.61 -7.49
N SER A 98 0.09 17.63 -7.94
CA SER A 98 -1.07 17.37 -7.08
C SER A 98 -1.05 15.95 -6.51
N TYR A 99 -0.60 14.98 -7.30
CA TYR A 99 -0.45 13.59 -6.85
C TYR A 99 0.64 13.47 -5.79
N VAL A 100 1.80 14.06 -6.01
CA VAL A 100 2.92 14.06 -5.05
C VAL A 100 2.53 14.76 -3.76
N LEU A 101 1.89 15.93 -3.83
CA LEU A 101 1.41 16.66 -2.65
C LEU A 101 0.36 15.86 -1.86
N ASN A 102 -0.55 15.17 -2.56
CA ASN A 102 -1.54 14.32 -1.91
C ASN A 102 -0.89 13.13 -1.19
N THR A 103 0.13 12.53 -1.79
CA THR A 103 0.93 11.47 -1.16
C THR A 103 1.67 11.97 0.07
N ASN A 104 2.30 13.14 -0.01
CA ASN A 104 3.01 13.72 1.13
C ASN A 104 2.06 14.11 2.27
N LYS A 105 0.89 14.67 1.95
CA LYS A 105 -0.17 14.94 2.94
C LYS A 105 -0.58 13.69 3.70
N ALA A 106 -0.71 12.56 3.03
CA ALA A 106 -0.95 11.28 3.69
C ALA A 106 0.18 10.91 4.64
N ASN A 107 1.43 11.18 4.23
CA ASN A 107 2.60 10.80 5.02
C ASN A 107 2.80 11.63 6.29
N ASP A 108 2.27 12.85 6.35
CA ASP A 108 2.24 13.65 7.59
C ASP A 108 1.45 12.96 8.72
N ILE A 109 0.60 11.98 8.36
CA ILE A 109 -0.25 11.24 9.29
C ILE A 109 0.21 9.79 9.45
N ILE A 110 0.58 9.14 8.33
CA ILE A 110 0.92 7.71 8.31
C ILE A 110 2.38 7.47 8.75
N HIS A 111 3.29 8.42 8.46
CA HIS A 111 4.73 8.32 8.75
C HIS A 111 5.38 7.07 8.15
N ALA A 112 5.03 6.73 6.91
CA ALA A 112 5.53 5.53 6.22
C ALA A 112 6.72 5.82 5.30
N HIS A 113 7.59 4.83 5.14
CA HIS A 113 8.65 4.81 4.13
C HIS A 113 8.28 3.97 2.90
N LEU A 114 7.20 3.22 3.00
CA LEU A 114 6.66 2.42 1.90
C LEU A 114 5.53 3.18 1.22
N PHE A 115 5.45 3.03 -0.09
CA PHE A 115 4.38 3.59 -0.90
C PHE A 115 3.88 2.57 -1.91
N ARG A 116 2.57 2.51 -2.09
CA ARG A 116 1.92 1.77 -3.16
C ARG A 116 0.95 2.69 -3.90
N PRO A 117 1.07 2.83 -5.24
CA PRO A 117 0.14 3.68 -5.99
C PRO A 117 -1.26 3.06 -6.02
N PRO A 118 -2.33 3.85 -5.79
CA PRO A 118 -3.69 3.42 -6.04
C PRO A 118 -3.86 2.85 -7.45
N HIS A 119 -4.64 1.80 -7.59
CA HIS A 119 -4.86 1.07 -8.84
C HIS A 119 -3.60 0.43 -9.48
N GLY A 120 -2.46 0.50 -8.82
CA GLY A 120 -1.20 -0.04 -9.33
C GLY A 120 -0.54 0.74 -10.46
N TRP A 121 -0.96 1.99 -10.68
CA TRP A 121 -0.51 2.81 -11.79
C TRP A 121 -0.06 4.18 -11.32
N MET A 122 1.04 4.66 -11.92
CA MET A 122 1.48 6.05 -11.84
C MET A 122 2.24 6.42 -13.11
N ARG A 123 2.36 7.70 -13.39
CA ARG A 123 3.20 8.15 -14.50
C ARG A 123 4.68 7.98 -14.13
N PRO A 124 5.58 7.77 -15.12
CA PRO A 124 7.02 7.76 -14.86
C PRO A 124 7.54 8.99 -14.12
N SER A 125 6.94 10.16 -14.39
CA SER A 125 7.27 11.42 -13.69
C SER A 125 6.91 11.41 -12.21
N GLU A 126 5.76 10.84 -11.83
CA GLU A 126 5.35 10.67 -10.43
C GLU A 126 6.26 9.65 -9.73
N TYR A 127 6.53 8.53 -10.39
CA TYR A 127 7.48 7.54 -9.90
C TYR A 127 8.87 8.14 -9.66
N TRP A 128 9.38 8.96 -10.59
CA TRP A 128 10.68 9.59 -10.48
C TRP A 128 10.79 10.52 -9.25
N TRP A 129 9.70 11.19 -8.87
CA TRP A 129 9.64 11.98 -7.65
C TRP A 129 9.54 11.12 -6.40
N LEU A 130 8.59 10.18 -6.38
CA LEU A 130 8.24 9.42 -5.18
C LEU A 130 9.29 8.39 -4.78
N HIS A 131 9.97 7.75 -5.73
CA HIS A 131 10.98 6.73 -5.41
C HIS A 131 12.23 7.28 -4.69
N ARG A 132 12.39 8.59 -4.61
CA ARG A 132 13.46 9.25 -3.85
C ARG A 132 13.16 9.29 -2.36
N THR A 133 11.90 9.38 -2.00
CA THR A 133 11.41 9.47 -0.62
C THR A 133 10.86 8.15 -0.12
N TYR A 134 10.21 7.40 -1.02
CA TYR A 134 9.52 6.16 -0.67
C TYR A 134 10.12 4.96 -1.40
N LYS A 135 10.11 3.82 -0.72
CA LYS A 135 10.29 2.53 -1.35
C LYS A 135 8.96 2.11 -1.99
N VAL A 136 8.91 2.11 -3.30
CA VAL A 136 7.67 1.77 -4.04
C VAL A 136 7.50 0.27 -4.06
N ILE A 137 6.38 -0.19 -3.49
CA ILE A 137 6.01 -1.60 -3.38
C ILE A 137 4.84 -1.86 -4.31
N MET A 138 5.03 -2.73 -5.26
CA MET A 138 3.99 -3.24 -6.14
C MET A 138 3.51 -4.59 -5.61
N TRP A 139 2.91 -5.40 -6.45
CA TRP A 139 2.48 -6.75 -6.12
C TRP A 139 2.87 -7.73 -7.24
N ASP A 140 3.05 -8.96 -6.87
CA ASP A 140 3.29 -10.03 -7.81
C ASP A 140 2.01 -10.80 -8.14
N GLU A 141 1.16 -10.99 -7.13
CA GLU A 141 -0.14 -11.62 -7.25
C GLU A 141 -1.20 -10.83 -6.46
N ILE A 142 -2.36 -10.63 -7.05
CA ILE A 142 -3.50 -9.96 -6.42
C ILE A 142 -4.57 -11.00 -6.13
N GLY A 143 -4.92 -11.16 -4.85
CA GLY A 143 -6.12 -11.85 -4.44
C GLY A 143 -7.27 -10.85 -4.28
N ARG A 144 -8.34 -11.00 -5.05
CA ARG A 144 -9.59 -10.25 -4.81
C ARG A 144 -10.59 -11.16 -4.14
N ALA A 145 -10.98 -10.81 -2.93
CA ALA A 145 -12.18 -11.38 -2.33
C ALA A 145 -13.38 -10.56 -2.80
N HIS A 146 -14.34 -11.23 -3.43
CA HIS A 146 -15.66 -10.62 -3.61
C HIS A 146 -16.36 -10.67 -2.26
N VAL A 147 -16.55 -9.51 -1.68
CA VAL A 147 -17.44 -9.32 -0.52
C VAL A 147 -18.83 -9.02 -1.07
#